data_35b70e6837fee60078c24c6de6eb0bc2
#
_entry.id   35b70e6837fee60078c24c6de6eb0bc2
#
_cell.length_a   1.000
_cell.length_b   1.000
_cell.length_c   1.000
_cell.angle_alpha   90.00
_cell.angle_beta   90.00
_cell.angle_gamma   90.00
#
_symmetry.space_group_name_H-M   'P 1'
#
loop_
_entity.id
_entity.type
_entity.pdbx_description
1 polymer ?
#
loop_
_entity_poly.entity_id
_entity_poly.type
_entity_poly.pdbx_seq_one_letter_code
_entity_poly.pdbx_strand_id
1 'polypeptide(L)'
;MFDNLRPDSTRGIRQRAQKHAEQPRTIDNMSREKHEKNYQNLILIAEAITIVCILCVTVFASAFYSLDAAICDKLYTNFRGVSNDIRIIAIDEETLEAYGNFANWSRQKTAELLQLLCADQENEPAVIGVDILFTGESDARADARLAEAAENACPIVLASNLVYRGSTKQNREGELYYDTMHVDMVEEPYAALRKAGRMGYTNAFVAADGRIRYTKLFEDHNTNAESFAWSLYEIYENARGRQPVLPPTNDAGQLHFFYSGRVGEFSHVSLKSVLDGTVPASEFKDCIVLLGAYAPGFQDAFASAAERGNPMYGVEIQANIIQALLDGKTALAVPAWMY
;
A
#
# COMPACT_ATOMS: atom_id res chain seq x y z
N MET A 1 -77.66 -23.01 -93.06
CA MET A 1 -78.74 -22.50 -92.24
C MET A 1 -78.27 -22.56 -90.81
N PHE A 2 -78.04 -21.40 -90.20
CA PHE A 2 -77.90 -21.11 -88.74
C PHE A 2 -77.14 -22.12 -87.88
N ASP A 3 -76.26 -21.89 -86.97
CA ASP A 3 -76.08 -20.81 -86.03
C ASP A 3 -74.73 -20.99 -85.30
N ASN A 4 -74.05 -20.11 -85.02
CA ASN A 4 -74.02 -19.06 -84.04
C ASN A 4 -72.95 -19.18 -82.96
N LEU A 5 -72.24 -18.20 -82.93
CA LEU A 5 -71.28 -17.64 -81.94
C LEU A 5 -71.75 -17.59 -80.48
N ARG A 6 -70.89 -17.97 -79.60
CA ARG A 6 -70.78 -17.24 -78.29
C ARG A 6 -69.34 -17.11 -77.87
N PRO A 7 -68.94 -15.91 -77.47
CA PRO A 7 -67.58 -15.70 -77.00
C PRO A 7 -67.41 -15.97 -75.50
N ASP A 8 -66.32 -16.56 -75.19
CA ASP A 8 -65.87 -16.96 -73.86
C ASP A 8 -65.42 -15.69 -73.00
N SER A 9 -66.38 -14.99 -72.39
CA SER A 9 -66.18 -13.79 -71.60
C SER A 9 -65.83 -14.10 -70.11
N THR A 10 -65.85 -15.39 -69.75
CA THR A 10 -65.65 -15.74 -68.31
C THR A 10 -64.21 -16.04 -67.94
N ARG A 11 -63.25 -16.19 -68.87
CA ARG A 11 -61.85 -16.39 -68.58
C ARG A 11 -61.13 -15.12 -68.15
N GLY A 12 -61.48 -13.99 -68.71
CA GLY A 12 -60.85 -12.68 -68.36
C GLY A 12 -61.20 -12.18 -66.99
N ILE A 13 -62.37 -12.45 -66.46
CA ILE A 13 -62.86 -11.99 -65.16
C ILE A 13 -62.21 -12.81 -64.02
N ARG A 14 -62.03 -14.13 -64.19
CA ARG A 14 -61.34 -14.95 -63.18
C ARG A 14 -59.85 -14.63 -63.05
N GLN A 15 -59.13 -14.33 -64.14
CA GLN A 15 -57.74 -13.95 -64.10
C GLN A 15 -57.52 -12.55 -63.45
N ARG A 16 -58.42 -11.59 -63.61
CA ARG A 16 -58.35 -10.31 -62.94
C ARG A 16 -58.68 -10.38 -61.43
N ALA A 17 -59.66 -11.26 -61.07
CA ALA A 17 -59.99 -11.51 -59.68
C ALA A 17 -58.87 -12.22 -58.92
N GLN A 18 -58.15 -13.14 -59.54
CA GLN A 18 -56.95 -13.77 -58.91
C GLN A 18 -55.78 -12.81 -58.77
N LYS A 19 -55.50 -11.95 -59.75
CA LYS A 19 -54.41 -10.93 -59.61
C LYS A 19 -54.68 -9.86 -58.54
N HIS A 20 -55.95 -9.50 -58.27
CA HIS A 20 -56.30 -8.59 -57.21
C HIS A 20 -56.35 -9.25 -55.81
N ALA A 21 -56.46 -10.55 -55.69
CA ALA A 21 -56.45 -11.32 -54.43
C ALA A 21 -55.05 -11.68 -53.96
N GLU A 22 -54.05 -11.71 -54.85
CA GLU A 22 -52.66 -12.01 -54.49
C GLU A 22 -51.83 -10.77 -54.04
N GLN A 23 -52.18 -9.56 -54.54
CA GLN A 23 -51.45 -8.34 -54.20
C GLN A 23 -51.53 -7.91 -52.72
N PRO A 24 -52.64 -7.98 -51.99
CA PRO A 24 -52.68 -7.54 -50.58
C PRO A 24 -51.92 -8.48 -49.64
N ARG A 25 -51.81 -9.80 -49.93
CA ARG A 25 -51.08 -10.75 -49.06
C ARG A 25 -49.57 -10.60 -49.13
N THR A 26 -48.98 -10.21 -50.27
CA THR A 26 -47.56 -9.98 -50.45
C THR A 26 -47.11 -8.67 -49.76
N ILE A 27 -47.89 -7.63 -49.78
CA ILE A 27 -47.58 -6.37 -49.13
C ILE A 27 -47.68 -6.52 -47.62
N ASP A 28 -48.65 -7.26 -47.11
CA ASP A 28 -48.83 -7.47 -45.67
C ASP A 28 -47.71 -8.37 -45.10
N ASN A 29 -47.26 -9.37 -45.83
CA ASN A 29 -46.12 -10.21 -45.46
C ASN A 29 -44.78 -9.45 -45.47
N MET A 30 -44.55 -8.59 -46.48
CA MET A 30 -43.34 -7.75 -46.53
C MET A 30 -43.34 -6.70 -45.43
N SER A 31 -44.50 -6.19 -45.03
CA SER A 31 -44.63 -5.26 -43.89
C SER A 31 -44.33 -5.98 -42.56
N ARG A 32 -44.83 -7.20 -42.37
CA ARG A 32 -44.56 -8.01 -41.18
C ARG A 32 -43.09 -8.43 -41.07
N GLU A 33 -42.44 -8.86 -42.14
CA GLU A 33 -41.01 -9.17 -42.13
C GLU A 33 -40.16 -7.95 -41.83
N LYS A 34 -40.53 -6.76 -42.32
CA LYS A 34 -39.81 -5.52 -42.00
C LYS A 34 -40.03 -5.09 -40.55
N HIS A 35 -41.20 -5.30 -39.98
CA HIS A 35 -41.46 -5.09 -38.55
C HIS A 35 -40.70 -6.09 -37.66
N GLU A 36 -40.67 -7.36 -38.06
CA GLU A 36 -39.87 -8.37 -37.32
C GLU A 36 -38.37 -8.07 -37.34
N LYS A 37 -37.83 -7.72 -38.51
CA LYS A 37 -36.40 -7.30 -38.60
C LYS A 37 -36.11 -6.04 -37.79
N ASN A 38 -36.99 -5.07 -37.81
CA ASN A 38 -36.84 -3.86 -37.00
C ASN A 38 -36.90 -4.15 -35.49
N TYR A 39 -37.79 -5.09 -35.08
CA TYR A 39 -37.90 -5.53 -33.69
C TYR A 39 -36.65 -6.31 -33.23
N GLN A 40 -36.14 -7.22 -34.09
CA GLN A 40 -34.87 -7.92 -33.80
C GLN A 40 -33.67 -6.97 -33.71
N ASN A 41 -33.59 -5.96 -34.60
CA ASN A 41 -32.56 -4.93 -34.52
C ASN A 41 -32.67 -4.10 -33.24
N LEU A 42 -33.90 -3.80 -32.80
CA LEU A 42 -34.12 -3.06 -31.54
C LEU A 42 -33.67 -3.87 -30.32
N ILE A 43 -33.92 -5.18 -30.32
CA ILE A 43 -33.43 -6.10 -29.26
C ILE A 43 -31.90 -6.11 -29.23
N LEU A 44 -31.24 -6.27 -30.37
CA LEU A 44 -29.78 -6.27 -30.47
C LEU A 44 -29.16 -4.97 -30.00
N ILE A 45 -29.80 -3.82 -30.31
CA ILE A 45 -29.35 -2.52 -29.82
C ILE A 45 -29.53 -2.41 -28.30
N ALA A 46 -30.66 -2.90 -27.77
CA ALA A 46 -30.90 -2.90 -26.32
C ALA A 46 -29.91 -3.80 -25.57
N GLU A 47 -29.60 -4.98 -26.13
CA GLU A 47 -28.59 -5.88 -25.59
C GLU A 47 -27.18 -5.24 -25.60
N ALA A 48 -26.80 -4.61 -26.72
CA ALA A 48 -25.53 -3.90 -26.83
C ALA A 48 -25.41 -2.75 -25.82
N ILE A 49 -26.47 -1.95 -25.64
CA ILE A 49 -26.52 -0.89 -24.65
C ILE A 49 -26.39 -1.47 -23.22
N THR A 50 -27.09 -2.56 -22.94
CA THR A 50 -27.03 -3.23 -21.64
C THR A 50 -25.60 -3.73 -21.33
N ILE A 51 -24.93 -4.34 -22.30
CA ILE A 51 -23.54 -4.79 -22.17
C ILE A 51 -22.61 -3.59 -21.90
N VAL A 52 -22.77 -2.51 -22.66
CA VAL A 52 -21.98 -1.27 -22.47
C VAL A 52 -22.24 -0.66 -21.08
N CYS A 53 -23.50 -0.61 -20.63
CA CYS A 53 -23.83 -0.14 -19.29
C CYS A 53 -23.22 -1.00 -18.20
N ILE A 54 -23.25 -2.33 -18.33
CA ILE A 54 -22.61 -3.27 -17.39
C ILE A 54 -21.10 -3.02 -17.37
N LEU A 55 -20.45 -2.91 -18.52
CA LEU A 55 -19.02 -2.61 -18.63
C LEU A 55 -18.69 -1.24 -17.99
N CYS A 56 -19.48 -0.22 -18.24
CA CYS A 56 -19.31 1.08 -17.60
C CYS A 56 -19.43 0.98 -16.07
N VAL A 57 -20.47 0.31 -15.57
CA VAL A 57 -20.68 0.15 -14.13
C VAL A 57 -19.53 -0.66 -13.51
N THR A 58 -19.02 -1.70 -14.17
CA THR A 58 -17.88 -2.48 -13.65
C THR A 58 -16.58 -1.70 -13.65
N VAL A 59 -16.35 -0.86 -14.64
CA VAL A 59 -15.17 0.00 -14.72
C VAL A 59 -15.24 1.15 -13.71
N PHE A 60 -16.41 1.84 -13.60
CA PHE A 60 -16.56 3.00 -12.73
C PHE A 60 -16.90 2.65 -11.27
N ALA A 61 -17.48 1.48 -10.99
CA ALA A 61 -17.87 1.08 -9.64
C ALA A 61 -16.78 0.33 -8.87
N SER A 62 -15.52 0.35 -9.34
CA SER A 62 -14.39 -0.37 -8.71
C SER A 62 -14.72 -1.83 -8.29
N ALA A 63 -15.69 -2.47 -8.94
CA ALA A 63 -16.12 -3.83 -8.63
C ALA A 63 -15.01 -4.87 -8.81
N PHE A 64 -14.01 -4.57 -9.65
CA PHE A 64 -12.83 -5.41 -9.87
C PHE A 64 -11.62 -5.00 -9.02
N TYR A 65 -11.70 -3.89 -8.28
CA TYR A 65 -10.56 -3.40 -7.49
C TYR A 65 -10.01 -4.46 -6.52
N SER A 66 -10.88 -5.17 -5.81
CA SER A 66 -10.47 -6.20 -4.86
C SER A 66 -9.88 -7.45 -5.55
N LEU A 67 -10.32 -7.76 -6.77
CA LEU A 67 -9.77 -8.86 -7.56
C LEU A 67 -8.41 -8.48 -8.14
N ASP A 68 -8.30 -7.29 -8.71
CA ASP A 68 -7.05 -6.74 -9.23
C ASP A 68 -6.01 -6.61 -8.12
N ALA A 69 -6.39 -6.03 -6.97
CA ALA A 69 -5.56 -5.96 -5.79
C ALA A 69 -5.10 -7.35 -5.30
N ALA A 70 -5.95 -8.38 -5.39
CA ALA A 70 -5.58 -9.74 -5.02
C ALA A 70 -4.59 -10.38 -6.00
N ILE A 71 -4.67 -10.05 -7.28
CA ILE A 71 -3.69 -10.47 -8.30
C ILE A 71 -2.38 -9.74 -8.09
N CYS A 72 -2.44 -8.43 -7.89
CA CYS A 72 -1.26 -7.60 -7.58
C CYS A 72 -0.55 -8.07 -6.30
N ASP A 73 -1.28 -8.42 -5.23
CA ASP A 73 -0.67 -8.96 -4.01
C ASP A 73 0.20 -10.18 -4.29
N LYS A 74 -0.22 -11.08 -5.19
CA LYS A 74 0.59 -12.24 -5.59
C LYS A 74 1.82 -11.87 -6.42
N LEU A 75 1.73 -10.79 -7.18
CA LEU A 75 2.88 -10.31 -7.98
C LEU A 75 3.92 -9.62 -7.11
N TYR A 76 3.47 -8.89 -6.07
CA TYR A 76 4.34 -8.15 -5.15
C TYR A 76 4.82 -8.95 -3.93
N THR A 77 4.43 -10.22 -3.80
CA THR A 77 4.95 -11.13 -2.79
C THR A 77 5.98 -12.07 -3.41
N ASN A 78 7.22 -11.93 -3.00
CA ASN A 78 8.32 -12.76 -3.50
C ASN A 78 9.10 -13.33 -2.31
N PHE A 79 8.49 -14.27 -1.62
CA PHE A 79 9.06 -14.92 -0.44
C PHE A 79 10.25 -15.79 -0.81
N ARG A 80 11.40 -15.18 -1.01
CA ARG A 80 12.69 -15.89 -1.22
C ARG A 80 13.51 -16.01 0.05
N GLY A 81 12.90 -15.71 1.20
CA GLY A 81 13.56 -15.60 2.49
C GLY A 81 14.01 -14.17 2.80
N VAL A 82 14.23 -13.92 4.07
CA VAL A 82 14.69 -12.64 4.61
C VAL A 82 16.19 -12.67 4.86
N SER A 83 16.85 -11.51 4.77
CA SER A 83 18.27 -11.39 5.08
C SER A 83 18.54 -11.55 6.57
N ASN A 84 19.64 -12.18 6.89
CA ASN A 84 20.16 -12.18 8.25
C ASN A 84 20.79 -10.85 8.67
N ASP A 85 20.94 -9.92 7.73
CA ASP A 85 21.49 -8.58 8.00
C ASP A 85 20.45 -7.64 8.65
N ILE A 86 19.18 -8.05 8.69
CA ILE A 86 18.11 -7.31 9.37
C ILE A 86 17.70 -8.10 10.62
N ARG A 87 17.80 -7.46 11.79
CA ARG A 87 17.46 -8.03 13.10
C ARG A 87 16.45 -7.15 13.80
N ILE A 88 15.44 -7.74 14.38
CA ILE A 88 14.42 -7.01 15.15
C ILE A 88 14.62 -7.29 16.64
N ILE A 89 14.77 -6.25 17.44
CA ILE A 89 14.64 -6.30 18.88
C ILE A 89 13.19 -5.95 19.20
N ALA A 90 12.44 -6.95 19.59
CA ALA A 90 11.00 -6.88 19.75
C ALA A 90 10.60 -6.37 21.13
N ILE A 91 9.77 -5.33 21.19
CA ILE A 91 9.02 -5.04 22.41
C ILE A 91 7.78 -5.93 22.38
N ASP A 92 7.94 -7.16 22.78
CA ASP A 92 6.99 -8.24 22.73
C ASP A 92 6.25 -8.46 24.06
N GLU A 93 5.39 -9.47 24.11
CA GLU A 93 4.63 -9.82 25.31
C GLU A 93 5.58 -10.23 26.47
N GLU A 94 6.67 -10.95 26.19
CA GLU A 94 7.65 -11.33 27.23
C GLU A 94 8.30 -10.10 27.86
N THR A 95 8.61 -9.11 27.05
CA THR A 95 9.14 -7.82 27.51
C THR A 95 8.12 -7.04 28.35
N LEU A 96 6.86 -7.01 27.90
CA LEU A 96 5.79 -6.35 28.63
C LEU A 96 5.44 -7.04 29.95
N GLU A 97 5.50 -8.37 30.00
CA GLU A 97 5.33 -9.13 31.26
C GLU A 97 6.45 -8.81 32.25
N ALA A 98 7.69 -8.70 31.77
CA ALA A 98 8.84 -8.43 32.62
C ALA A 98 8.88 -6.99 33.17
N TYR A 99 8.53 -6.01 32.33
CA TYR A 99 8.73 -4.57 32.66
C TYR A 99 7.43 -3.78 32.82
N GLY A 100 6.27 -4.44 32.60
CA GLY A 100 4.96 -3.80 32.69
C GLY A 100 4.55 -3.03 31.42
N ASN A 101 3.48 -2.26 31.53
CA ASN A 101 2.93 -1.53 30.40
C ASN A 101 3.93 -0.50 29.87
N PHE A 102 4.18 -0.51 28.56
CA PHE A 102 5.10 0.37 27.86
C PHE A 102 4.86 1.87 28.12
N ALA A 103 3.61 2.29 28.26
CA ALA A 103 3.26 3.69 28.55
C ALA A 103 3.88 4.20 29.87
N ASN A 104 4.25 3.30 30.77
CA ASN A 104 4.86 3.61 32.06
C ASN A 104 6.38 3.46 32.06
N TRP A 105 6.98 3.08 30.92
CA TRP A 105 8.43 2.85 30.88
C TRP A 105 9.20 4.15 30.93
N SER A 106 10.29 4.10 31.71
CA SER A 106 11.31 5.13 31.60
C SER A 106 12.09 4.97 30.29
N ARG A 107 12.39 6.09 29.64
CA ARG A 107 13.29 6.14 28.47
C ARG A 107 14.69 5.54 28.73
N GLN A 108 15.02 5.31 30.02
CA GLN A 108 16.24 4.60 30.41
C GLN A 108 16.37 3.20 29.82
N LYS A 109 15.26 2.48 29.57
CA LYS A 109 15.31 1.16 28.96
C LYS A 109 15.89 1.18 27.54
N THR A 110 15.50 2.17 26.75
CA THR A 110 16.11 2.38 25.44
C THR A 110 17.55 2.83 25.54
N ALA A 111 17.88 3.70 26.51
CA ALA A 111 19.26 4.10 26.74
C ALA A 111 20.17 2.91 27.14
N GLU A 112 19.69 2.05 28.03
CA GLU A 112 20.40 0.82 28.43
C GLU A 112 20.65 -0.11 27.23
N LEU A 113 19.65 -0.28 26.34
CA LEU A 113 19.80 -1.05 25.11
C LEU A 113 20.88 -0.46 24.20
N LEU A 114 20.84 0.85 23.91
CA LEU A 114 21.83 1.51 23.05
C LEU A 114 23.25 1.38 23.62
N GLN A 115 23.41 1.60 24.92
CA GLN A 115 24.70 1.41 25.59
C GLN A 115 25.21 -0.01 25.50
N LEU A 116 24.32 -1.00 25.62
CA LEU A 116 24.70 -2.42 25.54
C LEU A 116 25.10 -2.82 24.11
N LEU A 117 24.35 -2.39 23.10
CA LEU A 117 24.61 -2.72 21.70
C LEU A 117 25.91 -2.09 21.16
N CYS A 118 26.28 -0.90 21.66
CA CYS A 118 27.43 -0.14 21.20
C CYS A 118 28.57 -0.07 22.23
N ALA A 119 28.58 -1.00 23.23
CA ALA A 119 29.62 -1.08 24.24
C ALA A 119 30.99 -1.56 23.68
N ASP A 120 30.97 -2.34 22.61
CA ASP A 120 32.16 -2.90 21.97
C ASP A 120 32.14 -2.60 20.47
N GLN A 121 33.00 -1.69 20.04
CA GLN A 121 33.11 -1.25 18.64
C GLN A 121 33.41 -2.38 17.65
N GLU A 122 34.02 -3.48 18.10
CA GLU A 122 34.26 -4.62 17.22
C GLU A 122 33.01 -5.45 16.94
N ASN A 123 31.97 -5.32 17.77
CA ASN A 123 30.74 -6.11 17.74
C ASN A 123 29.47 -5.24 17.58
N GLU A 124 29.62 -3.96 17.24
CA GLU A 124 28.48 -3.07 17.11
C GLU A 124 27.63 -3.32 15.84
N PRO A 125 26.35 -2.98 15.87
CA PRO A 125 25.52 -2.92 14.68
C PRO A 125 26.04 -1.93 13.63
N ALA A 126 25.77 -2.19 12.37
CA ALA A 126 26.07 -1.21 11.30
C ALA A 126 25.20 0.05 11.42
N VAL A 127 23.96 -0.11 11.85
CA VAL A 127 23.02 0.97 12.15
C VAL A 127 21.89 0.47 13.04
N ILE A 128 21.39 1.32 13.95
CA ILE A 128 20.23 1.04 14.79
C ILE A 128 19.07 1.94 14.37
N GLY A 129 17.92 1.35 14.06
CA GLY A 129 16.66 2.05 13.88
C GLY A 129 15.79 1.92 15.12
N VAL A 130 15.40 3.04 15.71
CA VAL A 130 14.50 3.06 16.86
C VAL A 130 13.11 3.50 16.39
N ASP A 131 12.23 2.53 16.15
CA ASP A 131 10.85 2.73 15.73
C ASP A 131 9.94 2.99 16.93
N ILE A 132 10.31 4.01 17.69
CA ILE A 132 9.58 4.53 18.85
C ILE A 132 9.60 6.05 18.76
N LEU A 133 8.43 6.66 18.75
CA LEU A 133 8.28 8.10 18.68
C LEU A 133 8.38 8.73 20.08
N PHE A 134 9.51 9.34 20.38
CA PHE A 134 9.78 10.02 21.65
C PHE A 134 9.40 11.50 21.59
N THR A 135 8.13 11.81 21.40
CA THR A 135 7.64 13.20 21.39
C THR A 135 7.60 13.80 22.80
N GLY A 136 7.89 15.10 22.86
CA GLY A 136 7.83 15.86 24.11
C GLY A 136 8.88 15.41 25.15
N GLU A 137 9.06 16.25 26.17
CA GLU A 137 9.90 15.95 27.33
C GLU A 137 9.12 15.11 28.35
N SER A 138 9.81 14.23 29.09
CA SER A 138 9.26 13.36 30.12
C SER A 138 10.04 13.55 31.43
N ASP A 139 10.73 12.54 31.93
CA ASP A 139 11.67 12.67 33.04
C ASP A 139 13.01 13.21 32.56
N ALA A 140 13.40 14.38 33.04
CA ALA A 140 14.58 15.09 32.57
C ALA A 140 15.89 14.29 32.67
N ARG A 141 16.00 13.40 33.69
CA ARG A 141 17.16 12.52 33.84
C ARG A 141 17.14 11.40 32.83
N ALA A 142 15.99 10.77 32.63
CA ALA A 142 15.83 9.71 31.63
C ALA A 142 16.00 10.23 30.20
N ASP A 143 15.49 11.43 29.93
CA ASP A 143 15.65 12.13 28.66
C ASP A 143 17.12 12.45 28.35
N ALA A 144 17.84 12.99 29.33
CA ALA A 144 19.26 13.28 29.19
C ALA A 144 20.08 11.97 28.95
N ARG A 145 19.78 10.89 29.70
CA ARG A 145 20.46 9.60 29.51
C ARG A 145 20.22 8.98 28.14
N LEU A 146 18.98 9.06 27.63
CA LEU A 146 18.69 8.55 26.30
C LEU A 146 19.39 9.37 25.22
N ALA A 147 19.39 10.70 25.32
CA ALA A 147 20.10 11.57 24.39
C ALA A 147 21.61 11.29 24.39
N GLU A 148 22.23 11.17 25.58
CA GLU A 148 23.64 10.85 25.74
C GLU A 148 23.95 9.44 25.16
N ALA A 149 23.11 8.45 25.45
CA ALA A 149 23.29 7.10 24.92
C ALA A 149 23.19 7.06 23.39
N ALA A 150 22.27 7.83 22.82
CA ALA A 150 22.10 7.94 21.37
C ALA A 150 23.26 8.70 20.69
N GLU A 151 23.80 9.75 21.33
CA GLU A 151 24.95 10.51 20.81
C GLU A 151 26.24 9.68 20.78
N ASN A 152 26.38 8.73 21.73
CA ASN A 152 27.54 7.86 21.82
C ASN A 152 27.31 6.48 21.15
N ALA A 153 26.16 6.25 20.58
CA ALA A 153 25.86 5.00 19.87
C ALA A 153 26.55 4.93 18.50
N CYS A 154 26.58 3.71 17.92
CA CYS A 154 26.79 3.53 16.50
C CYS A 154 25.73 4.32 15.71
N PRO A 155 25.80 4.46 14.37
CA PRO A 155 24.85 5.23 13.62
C PRO A 155 23.39 4.87 13.97
N ILE A 156 22.59 5.89 14.31
CA ILE A 156 21.22 5.71 14.78
C ILE A 156 20.22 6.50 13.92
N VAL A 157 19.08 5.89 13.61
CA VAL A 157 17.91 6.53 13.00
C VAL A 157 16.76 6.49 13.98
N LEU A 158 16.20 7.67 14.26
CA LEU A 158 15.09 7.86 15.18
C LEU A 158 13.79 8.04 14.42
N ALA A 159 12.71 7.43 14.90
CA ALA A 159 11.39 7.58 14.31
C ALA A 159 10.87 9.02 14.41
N SER A 160 10.28 9.47 13.32
CA SER A 160 9.44 10.67 13.25
C SER A 160 8.11 10.32 12.60
N ASN A 161 7.12 11.21 12.65
CA ASN A 161 5.80 10.97 12.08
C ASN A 161 5.33 12.19 11.28
N LEU A 162 4.88 11.95 10.05
CA LEU A 162 4.26 12.97 9.20
C LEU A 162 2.79 13.12 9.59
N VAL A 163 2.41 14.30 10.04
CA VAL A 163 1.02 14.65 10.32
C VAL A 163 0.39 15.25 9.07
N TYR A 164 -0.58 14.55 8.50
CA TYR A 164 -1.30 15.02 7.33
C TYR A 164 -2.54 15.80 7.73
N ARG A 165 -2.74 16.93 7.09
CA ARG A 165 -3.96 17.72 7.22
C ARG A 165 -4.65 17.86 5.87
N GLY A 166 -5.93 17.51 5.82
CA GLY A 166 -6.81 17.85 4.71
C GLY A 166 -7.45 19.21 4.96
N SER A 167 -7.45 20.09 3.97
CA SER A 167 -8.22 21.32 4.00
C SER A 167 -9.50 21.16 3.20
N THR A 168 -10.61 21.67 3.74
CA THR A 168 -11.86 21.80 2.97
C THR A 168 -11.82 23.15 2.26
N LYS A 169 -11.88 23.12 0.93
CA LYS A 169 -11.99 24.32 0.10
C LYS A 169 -13.40 24.46 -0.44
N GLN A 170 -13.80 25.67 -0.74
CA GLN A 170 -15.07 25.98 -1.37
C GLN A 170 -14.82 26.37 -2.83
N ASN A 171 -15.52 25.73 -3.77
CA ASN A 171 -15.44 26.09 -5.17
C ASN A 171 -16.21 27.41 -5.43
N ARG A 172 -16.16 27.90 -6.68
CA ARG A 172 -16.85 29.14 -7.06
C ARG A 172 -18.40 29.07 -6.98
N GLU A 173 -18.93 27.84 -6.91
CA GLU A 173 -20.36 27.55 -6.82
C GLU A 173 -20.82 27.36 -5.37
N GLY A 174 -19.89 27.48 -4.40
CA GLY A 174 -20.19 27.38 -2.98
C GLY A 174 -20.13 25.96 -2.42
N GLU A 175 -19.76 24.97 -3.21
CA GLU A 175 -19.65 23.58 -2.78
C GLU A 175 -18.34 23.35 -2.07
N LEU A 176 -18.40 22.64 -0.94
CA LEU A 176 -17.24 22.24 -0.16
C LEU A 176 -16.62 20.96 -0.74
N TYR A 177 -15.34 20.99 -1.04
CA TYR A 177 -14.58 19.79 -1.43
C TYR A 177 -13.32 19.66 -0.60
N TYR A 178 -12.90 18.41 -0.39
CA TYR A 178 -11.61 18.13 0.26
C TYR A 178 -10.49 18.46 -0.72
N ASP A 179 -9.60 19.34 -0.28
CA ASP A 179 -8.33 19.54 -0.96
C ASP A 179 -7.36 18.37 -0.69
N THR A 180 -6.35 18.27 -1.51
CA THR A 180 -5.28 17.27 -1.34
C THR A 180 -4.71 17.31 0.07
N MET A 181 -4.61 16.13 0.69
CA MET A 181 -3.89 15.97 1.96
C MET A 181 -2.44 16.42 1.78
N HIS A 182 -1.99 17.34 2.61
CA HIS A 182 -0.60 17.79 2.64
C HIS A 182 -0.01 17.56 4.04
N VAL A 183 1.30 17.46 4.11
CA VAL A 183 1.98 17.37 5.41
C VAL A 183 1.89 18.74 6.09
N ASP A 184 1.24 18.77 7.24
CA ASP A 184 1.07 19.96 8.07
C ASP A 184 2.28 20.20 8.97
N MET A 185 2.79 19.12 9.58
CA MET A 185 3.96 19.13 10.43
C MET A 185 4.64 17.75 10.46
N VAL A 186 5.88 17.73 10.90
CA VAL A 186 6.60 16.52 11.27
C VAL A 186 6.67 16.47 12.80
N GLU A 187 6.13 15.40 13.37
CA GLU A 187 6.35 15.12 14.80
C GLU A 187 7.73 14.48 14.96
N GLU A 188 8.59 15.15 15.67
CA GLU A 188 9.97 14.76 15.89
C GLU A 188 10.23 14.40 17.35
N PRO A 189 11.30 13.65 17.65
CA PRO A 189 11.77 13.46 19.00
C PRO A 189 12.08 14.79 19.71
N TYR A 190 12.05 14.77 21.05
CA TYR A 190 12.41 15.94 21.84
C TYR A 190 13.81 16.49 21.49
N ALA A 191 14.03 17.78 21.71
CA ALA A 191 15.13 18.53 21.11
C ALA A 191 16.54 17.97 21.38
N ALA A 192 16.79 17.38 22.56
CA ALA A 192 18.10 16.81 22.89
C ALA A 192 18.33 15.51 22.09
N LEU A 193 17.34 14.60 22.03
CA LEU A 193 17.45 13.34 21.31
C LEU A 193 17.56 13.54 19.79
N ARG A 194 16.81 14.53 19.25
CA ARG A 194 16.86 14.88 17.82
C ARG A 194 18.26 15.24 17.31
N LYS A 195 19.12 15.77 18.17
CA LYS A 195 20.51 16.13 17.81
C LYS A 195 21.44 14.93 17.77
N ALA A 196 21.07 13.84 18.42
CA ALA A 196 21.90 12.66 18.59
C ALA A 196 21.87 11.68 17.40
N GLY A 197 20.88 11.79 16.50
CA GLY A 197 20.72 10.85 15.39
C GLY A 197 20.05 11.44 14.17
N ARG A 198 20.05 10.69 13.09
CA ARG A 198 19.25 10.99 11.89
C ARG A 198 17.78 10.66 12.17
N MET A 199 16.87 11.40 11.59
CA MET A 199 15.44 11.14 11.72
C MET A 199 14.89 10.54 10.44
N GLY A 200 13.89 9.67 10.59
CA GLY A 200 13.15 9.12 9.47
C GLY A 200 11.70 8.88 9.85
N TYR A 201 10.76 9.24 8.98
CA TYR A 201 9.36 8.99 9.27
C TYR A 201 8.98 7.52 9.04
N THR A 202 8.13 7.00 9.94
CA THR A 202 7.68 5.60 9.95
C THR A 202 6.26 5.42 9.43
N ASN A 203 5.67 6.46 8.84
CA ASN A 203 4.28 6.44 8.37
C ASN A 203 3.97 5.24 7.46
N ALA A 204 2.89 4.55 7.78
CA ALA A 204 2.32 3.51 6.95
C ALA A 204 1.37 4.11 5.90
N PHE A 205 1.64 3.87 4.62
CA PHE A 205 0.81 4.33 3.52
C PHE A 205 -0.14 3.21 3.09
N VAL A 206 -1.41 3.39 3.44
CA VAL A 206 -2.45 2.38 3.25
C VAL A 206 -3.18 2.61 1.94
N ALA A 207 -3.30 1.59 1.09
CA ALA A 207 -4.07 1.63 -0.13
C ALA A 207 -5.60 1.64 0.15
N ALA A 208 -6.42 1.91 -0.86
CA ALA A 208 -7.87 2.07 -0.70
C ALA A 208 -8.59 0.84 -0.11
N ASP A 209 -8.00 -0.36 -0.23
CA ASP A 209 -8.52 -1.60 0.37
C ASP A 209 -8.00 -1.87 1.79
N GLY A 210 -7.31 -0.89 2.40
CA GLY A 210 -6.77 -1.00 3.76
C GLY A 210 -5.42 -1.71 3.88
N ARG A 211 -4.73 -2.03 2.76
CA ARG A 211 -3.45 -2.76 2.78
C ARG A 211 -2.28 -1.88 2.45
N ILE A 212 -1.12 -2.23 2.99
CA ILE A 212 0.15 -1.56 2.65
C ILE A 212 0.79 -2.31 1.48
N ARG A 213 1.06 -1.56 0.39
CA ARG A 213 1.73 -2.04 -0.85
C ARG A 213 2.81 -1.11 -1.33
N TYR A 214 2.78 0.13 -0.89
CA TYR A 214 3.71 1.16 -1.30
C TYR A 214 4.20 1.97 -0.12
N THR A 215 5.30 2.62 -0.33
CA THR A 215 5.88 3.61 0.59
C THR A 215 6.22 4.87 -0.19
N LYS A 216 6.55 5.93 0.53
CA LYS A 216 7.26 7.08 0.00
C LYS A 216 8.62 7.09 0.67
N LEU A 217 9.68 7.41 -0.05
CA LEU A 217 11.03 7.52 0.53
C LEU A 217 11.34 8.95 0.97
N PHE A 218 10.71 9.91 0.31
CA PHE A 218 10.85 11.34 0.61
C PHE A 218 9.49 12.03 0.58
N GLU A 219 9.34 13.04 1.40
CA GLU A 219 8.18 13.93 1.37
C GLU A 219 8.66 15.36 1.14
N ASP A 220 8.49 15.83 -0.11
CA ASP A 220 9.05 17.10 -0.59
C ASP A 220 8.22 18.33 -0.23
N HIS A 221 6.97 18.14 0.18
CA HIS A 221 6.07 19.26 0.46
C HIS A 221 6.43 19.99 1.76
N ASN A 222 7.40 20.90 1.66
CA ASN A 222 7.87 21.83 2.72
C ASN A 222 8.70 21.20 3.87
N THR A 223 8.98 19.91 3.88
CA THR A 223 9.60 19.26 5.02
C THR A 223 10.98 18.68 4.76
N ASN A 224 11.31 18.33 3.51
CA ASN A 224 12.50 17.54 3.15
C ASN A 224 12.68 16.30 4.04
N ALA A 225 11.56 15.72 4.49
CA ALA A 225 11.59 14.57 5.37
C ALA A 225 11.88 13.28 4.58
N GLU A 226 12.71 12.44 5.16
CA GLU A 226 13.08 11.14 4.61
C GLU A 226 12.38 10.01 5.38
N SER A 227 12.16 8.87 4.71
CA SER A 227 11.61 7.70 5.37
C SER A 227 12.65 7.02 6.26
N PHE A 228 12.19 6.42 7.33
CA PHE A 228 13.00 5.64 8.26
C PHE A 228 13.75 4.49 7.54
N ALA A 229 13.05 3.76 6.69
CA ALA A 229 13.64 2.67 5.93
C ALA A 229 14.74 3.14 4.96
N TRP A 230 14.54 4.29 4.28
CA TRP A 230 15.57 4.85 3.40
C TRP A 230 16.80 5.28 4.17
N SER A 231 16.63 6.01 5.28
CA SER A 231 17.73 6.48 6.11
C SER A 231 18.60 5.32 6.63
N LEU A 232 17.97 4.23 7.06
CA LEU A 232 18.66 3.00 7.50
C LEU A 232 19.42 2.31 6.36
N TYR A 233 18.76 2.14 5.22
CA TYR A 233 19.35 1.55 4.02
C TYR A 233 20.57 2.34 3.55
N GLU A 234 20.47 3.66 3.48
CA GLU A 234 21.54 4.54 3.02
C GLU A 234 22.77 4.47 3.96
N ILE A 235 22.55 4.54 5.28
CA ILE A 235 23.64 4.41 6.26
C ILE A 235 24.32 3.04 6.13
N TYR A 236 23.53 1.98 6.04
CA TYR A 236 24.04 0.63 5.91
C TYR A 236 24.88 0.39 4.64
N GLU A 237 24.41 0.86 3.49
CA GLU A 237 25.15 0.74 2.23
C GLU A 237 26.47 1.56 2.28
N ASN A 238 26.41 2.78 2.82
CA ASN A 238 27.58 3.62 2.99
C ASN A 238 28.62 3.01 3.93
N ALA A 239 28.19 2.39 5.04
CA ALA A 239 29.08 1.69 5.97
C ALA A 239 29.81 0.50 5.31
N ARG A 240 29.21 -0.09 4.28
CA ARG A 240 29.81 -1.17 3.47
C ARG A 240 30.58 -0.66 2.23
N GLY A 241 30.74 0.64 2.09
CA GLY A 241 31.41 1.27 0.94
C GLY A 241 30.65 1.12 -0.36
N ARG A 242 29.35 0.84 -0.32
CA ARG A 242 28.47 0.77 -1.48
C ARG A 242 27.69 2.06 -1.65
N GLN A 243 27.40 2.43 -2.89
CA GLN A 243 26.54 3.58 -3.18
C GLN A 243 25.06 3.17 -3.06
N PRO A 244 24.27 3.85 -2.21
CA PRO A 244 22.84 3.59 -2.14
C PRO A 244 22.17 3.93 -3.48
N VAL A 245 21.27 3.05 -3.92
CA VAL A 245 20.55 3.22 -5.17
C VAL A 245 19.14 3.72 -4.88
N LEU A 246 18.85 4.94 -5.34
CA LEU A 246 17.51 5.49 -5.22
C LEU A 246 16.60 4.88 -6.31
N PRO A 247 15.57 4.11 -5.93
CA PRO A 247 14.64 3.57 -6.92
C PRO A 247 13.73 4.66 -7.48
N PRO A 248 13.26 4.52 -8.74
CA PRO A 248 12.33 5.48 -9.32
C PRO A 248 10.98 5.44 -8.62
N THR A 249 10.38 6.61 -8.44
CA THR A 249 9.02 6.79 -7.89
C THR A 249 8.08 7.37 -8.95
N ASN A 250 6.76 7.25 -8.74
CA ASN A 250 5.79 7.94 -9.57
C ASN A 250 5.72 9.44 -9.20
N ASP A 251 4.87 10.22 -9.93
CA ASP A 251 4.70 11.66 -9.71
C ASP A 251 4.17 12.01 -8.31
N ALA A 252 3.57 11.05 -7.59
CA ALA A 252 3.13 11.20 -6.21
C ALA A 252 4.20 10.79 -5.17
N GLY A 253 5.42 10.50 -5.62
CA GLY A 253 6.52 10.02 -4.77
C GLY A 253 6.34 8.60 -4.24
N GLN A 254 5.40 7.83 -4.79
CA GLN A 254 5.10 6.47 -4.33
C GLN A 254 5.98 5.44 -5.02
N LEU A 255 6.37 4.44 -4.26
CA LEU A 255 7.18 3.30 -4.65
C LEU A 255 6.53 2.03 -4.11
N HIS A 256 6.17 1.09 -4.97
CA HIS A 256 5.79 -0.25 -4.55
C HIS A 256 7.02 -1.05 -4.16
N PHE A 257 6.97 -1.73 -3.05
CA PHE A 257 8.01 -2.66 -2.60
C PHE A 257 7.49 -4.10 -2.58
N PHE A 258 8.40 -5.03 -2.84
CA PHE A 258 8.07 -6.45 -2.82
C PHE A 258 8.32 -7.01 -1.42
N TYR A 259 7.31 -7.63 -0.84
CA TYR A 259 7.44 -8.32 0.43
C TYR A 259 8.33 -9.56 0.27
N SER A 260 9.41 -9.61 1.02
CA SER A 260 10.33 -10.76 1.08
C SER A 260 10.03 -11.67 2.27
N GLY A 261 9.59 -11.10 3.40
CA GLY A 261 9.20 -11.81 4.62
C GLY A 261 7.71 -11.78 4.89
N ARG A 262 7.18 -12.88 5.42
CA ARG A 262 5.85 -12.97 6.02
C ARG A 262 5.87 -12.45 7.45
N VAL A 263 4.69 -12.42 8.08
CA VAL A 263 4.57 -12.10 9.50
C VAL A 263 5.40 -13.11 10.32
N GLY A 264 6.30 -12.60 11.18
CA GLY A 264 7.17 -13.41 12.04
C GLY A 264 8.38 -14.04 11.34
N GLU A 265 8.63 -13.76 10.07
CA GLU A 265 9.75 -14.39 9.32
C GLU A 265 11.09 -13.71 9.55
N PHE A 266 11.11 -12.41 9.85
CA PHE A 266 12.35 -11.72 10.21
C PHE A 266 12.88 -12.23 11.55
N SER A 267 14.20 -12.40 11.63
CA SER A 267 14.86 -12.79 12.87
C SER A 267 14.58 -11.72 13.94
N HIS A 268 13.88 -12.11 14.99
CA HIS A 268 13.54 -11.23 16.10
C HIS A 268 13.87 -11.86 17.45
N VAL A 269 14.20 -11.03 18.41
CA VAL A 269 14.49 -11.42 19.79
C VAL A 269 13.80 -10.44 20.74
N SER A 270 13.39 -10.95 21.89
CA SER A 270 12.77 -10.11 22.93
C SER A 270 13.77 -9.05 23.45
N LEU A 271 13.34 -7.81 23.58
CA LEU A 271 14.12 -6.74 24.22
C LEU A 271 14.60 -7.15 25.62
N LYS A 272 13.75 -7.87 26.36
CA LYS A 272 14.09 -8.41 27.67
C LYS A 272 15.33 -9.31 27.58
N SER A 273 15.37 -10.23 26.61
CA SER A 273 16.46 -11.20 26.44
C SER A 273 17.79 -10.52 26.07
N VAL A 274 17.74 -9.36 25.42
CA VAL A 274 18.94 -8.55 25.16
C VAL A 274 19.38 -7.82 26.42
N LEU A 275 18.44 -7.17 27.15
CA LEU A 275 18.77 -6.41 28.35
C LEU A 275 19.26 -7.28 29.52
N ASP A 276 18.83 -8.51 29.65
CA ASP A 276 19.29 -9.45 30.68
C ASP A 276 20.54 -10.24 30.27
N GLY A 277 21.05 -10.03 29.04
CA GLY A 277 22.26 -10.65 28.53
C GLY A 277 22.09 -12.09 28.06
N THR A 278 20.86 -12.61 27.98
CA THR A 278 20.58 -13.94 27.40
C THR A 278 20.95 -13.98 25.92
N VAL A 279 20.71 -12.88 25.21
CA VAL A 279 21.16 -12.67 23.84
C VAL A 279 22.31 -11.66 23.86
N PRO A 280 23.53 -12.06 23.48
CA PRO A 280 24.66 -11.15 23.51
C PRO A 280 24.64 -10.13 22.41
N ALA A 281 25.20 -8.93 22.64
CA ALA A 281 25.26 -7.85 21.66
C ALA A 281 25.98 -8.25 20.34
N SER A 282 26.92 -9.21 20.40
CA SER A 282 27.61 -9.72 19.21
C SER A 282 26.72 -10.39 18.16
N GLU A 283 25.49 -10.79 18.52
CA GLU A 283 24.51 -11.32 17.56
C GLU A 283 24.00 -10.24 16.57
N PHE A 284 24.23 -8.99 16.88
CA PHE A 284 23.79 -7.83 16.08
C PHE A 284 24.92 -7.19 15.27
N LYS A 285 26.12 -7.77 15.33
CA LYS A 285 27.28 -7.26 14.64
C LYS A 285 27.03 -7.07 13.16
N ASP A 286 27.40 -5.88 12.64
CA ASP A 286 27.29 -5.50 11.23
C ASP A 286 25.86 -5.56 10.66
N CYS A 287 24.82 -5.70 11.51
CA CYS A 287 23.43 -5.78 11.11
C CYS A 287 22.74 -4.40 11.11
N ILE A 288 21.62 -4.32 10.38
CA ILE A 288 20.59 -3.30 10.59
C ILE A 288 19.71 -3.81 11.74
N VAL A 289 19.73 -3.13 12.87
CA VAL A 289 18.94 -3.48 14.04
C VAL A 289 17.73 -2.57 14.14
N LEU A 290 16.54 -3.15 14.27
CA LEU A 290 15.27 -2.43 14.42
C LEU A 290 14.71 -2.67 15.81
N LEU A 291 14.54 -1.64 16.62
CA LEU A 291 13.80 -1.71 17.88
C LEU A 291 12.38 -1.21 17.63
N GLY A 292 11.37 -2.01 17.89
CA GLY A 292 9.98 -1.59 17.67
C GLY A 292 8.93 -2.43 18.39
N ALA A 293 7.69 -1.98 18.32
CA ALA A 293 6.52 -2.65 18.87
C ALA A 293 6.28 -3.99 18.18
N TYR A 294 6.07 -5.04 19.00
CA TYR A 294 5.88 -6.41 18.52
C TYR A 294 4.86 -7.19 19.37
N ALA A 295 3.85 -6.49 19.86
CA ALA A 295 2.78 -7.08 20.63
C ALA A 295 1.42 -6.43 20.27
N PRO A 296 0.30 -7.19 20.34
CA PRO A 296 -1.01 -6.69 19.93
C PRO A 296 -1.48 -5.44 20.69
N GLY A 297 -0.99 -5.23 21.90
CA GLY A 297 -1.35 -4.09 22.76
C GLY A 297 -0.91 -2.72 22.25
N PHE A 298 0.01 -2.65 21.30
CA PHE A 298 0.49 -1.38 20.72
C PHE A 298 -0.41 -0.83 19.62
N GLN A 299 -1.33 -1.62 19.07
CA GLN A 299 -2.16 -1.24 17.90
C GLN A 299 -1.33 -0.81 16.68
N ASP A 300 -0.09 -1.23 16.61
CA ASP A 300 0.85 -0.99 15.51
C ASP A 300 0.96 -2.22 14.60
N ALA A 301 -0.19 -2.68 14.10
CA ALA A 301 -0.28 -3.83 13.22
C ALA A 301 -1.22 -3.52 12.05
N PHE A 302 -0.75 -3.76 10.84
CA PHE A 302 -1.40 -3.36 9.60
C PHE A 302 -1.69 -4.54 8.70
N ALA A 303 -2.78 -4.44 7.94
CA ALA A 303 -3.02 -5.36 6.85
C ALA A 303 -1.98 -5.15 5.75
N SER A 304 -1.23 -6.20 5.43
CA SER A 304 -0.19 -6.19 4.41
C SER A 304 -0.62 -6.94 3.14
N ALA A 305 0.10 -6.72 2.04
CA ALA A 305 -0.04 -7.56 0.84
C ALA A 305 0.61 -8.95 1.03
N ALA A 306 1.51 -9.10 2.01
CA ALA A 306 2.22 -10.34 2.26
C ALA A 306 1.30 -11.48 2.70
N GLU A 307 0.37 -11.19 3.59
CA GLU A 307 -0.50 -12.22 4.14
C GLU A 307 -1.91 -11.66 4.43
N ARG A 308 -2.94 -12.40 3.96
CA ARG A 308 -4.32 -12.01 4.20
C ARG A 308 -4.80 -12.59 5.53
N GLY A 309 -5.37 -11.70 6.35
CA GLY A 309 -5.97 -12.10 7.63
C GLY A 309 -5.01 -12.18 8.81
N ASN A 310 -3.70 -11.96 8.58
CA ASN A 310 -2.69 -11.87 9.63
C ASN A 310 -2.01 -10.48 9.52
N PRO A 311 -2.28 -9.54 10.43
CA PRO A 311 -1.67 -8.22 10.38
C PRO A 311 -0.18 -8.30 10.71
N MET A 312 0.61 -7.47 10.04
CA MET A 312 2.06 -7.36 10.21
C MET A 312 2.38 -6.15 11.08
N TYR A 313 3.29 -6.29 12.01
CA TYR A 313 3.72 -5.16 12.85
C TYR A 313 4.46 -4.11 12.03
N GLY A 314 4.35 -2.84 12.45
CA GLY A 314 4.98 -1.71 11.76
C GLY A 314 6.48 -1.91 11.54
N VAL A 315 7.20 -2.38 12.55
CA VAL A 315 8.63 -2.67 12.46
C VAL A 315 8.97 -3.76 11.42
N GLU A 316 8.10 -4.75 11.21
CA GLU A 316 8.29 -5.77 10.15
C GLU A 316 8.02 -5.20 8.75
N ILE A 317 7.10 -4.23 8.65
CA ILE A 317 6.85 -3.50 7.41
C ILE A 317 8.09 -2.69 7.04
N GLN A 318 8.68 -1.97 8.00
CA GLN A 318 9.96 -1.26 7.80
C GLN A 318 11.06 -2.23 7.38
N ALA A 319 11.16 -3.40 8.01
CA ALA A 319 12.11 -4.45 7.64
C ALA A 319 11.92 -4.94 6.19
N ASN A 320 10.67 -5.12 5.74
CA ASN A 320 10.35 -5.50 4.36
C ASN A 320 10.72 -4.40 3.36
N ILE A 321 10.49 -3.12 3.70
CA ILE A 321 10.89 -1.99 2.85
C ILE A 321 12.43 -1.94 2.72
N ILE A 322 13.15 -2.06 3.83
CA ILE A 322 14.63 -2.11 3.84
C ILE A 322 15.12 -3.30 2.99
N GLN A 323 14.56 -4.48 3.19
CA GLN A 323 14.91 -5.67 2.41
C GLN A 323 14.67 -5.46 0.90
N ALA A 324 13.54 -4.84 0.54
CA ALA A 324 13.25 -4.54 -0.86
C ALA A 324 14.24 -3.55 -1.48
N LEU A 325 14.72 -2.58 -0.71
CA LEU A 325 15.77 -1.64 -1.13
C LEU A 325 17.12 -2.37 -1.30
N LEU A 326 17.51 -3.20 -0.35
CA LEU A 326 18.74 -4.01 -0.41
C LEU A 326 18.77 -4.96 -1.62
N ASP A 327 17.62 -5.56 -1.93
CA ASP A 327 17.47 -6.51 -3.03
C ASP A 327 17.23 -5.83 -4.40
N GLY A 328 16.98 -4.53 -4.43
CA GLY A 328 16.49 -3.81 -5.62
C GLY A 328 15.12 -4.29 -6.09
N LYS A 329 14.29 -4.81 -5.18
CA LYS A 329 12.95 -5.35 -5.48
C LYS A 329 11.87 -4.31 -5.25
N THR A 330 11.89 -3.30 -6.08
CA THR A 330 10.91 -2.21 -6.07
C THR A 330 10.30 -2.03 -7.46
N ALA A 331 9.12 -1.47 -7.53
CA ALA A 331 8.44 -1.16 -8.78
C ALA A 331 7.76 0.21 -8.70
N LEU A 332 7.60 0.85 -9.85
CA LEU A 332 6.77 2.05 -9.94
C LEU A 332 5.32 1.71 -9.60
N ALA A 333 4.69 2.55 -8.81
CA ALA A 333 3.25 2.48 -8.63
C ALA A 333 2.55 2.73 -9.97
N VAL A 334 1.60 1.86 -10.30
CA VAL A 334 0.80 2.02 -11.51
C VAL A 334 0.00 3.32 -11.40
N PRO A 335 -0.03 4.17 -12.45
CA PRO A 335 -0.79 5.41 -12.42
C PRO A 335 -2.27 5.16 -12.11
N ALA A 336 -2.87 6.03 -11.29
CA ALA A 336 -4.25 5.89 -10.83
C ALA A 336 -5.29 5.80 -11.98
N TRP A 337 -4.97 6.32 -13.17
CA TRP A 337 -5.86 6.24 -14.35
C TRP A 337 -5.89 4.85 -15.01
N MET A 338 -5.02 3.93 -14.59
CA MET A 338 -5.03 2.53 -15.04
C MET A 338 -5.87 1.60 -14.13
N TYR A 339 -6.38 2.12 -13.05
CA TYR A 339 -7.37 1.48 -12.19
C TYR A 339 -8.74 2.11 -12.45
#